data_c02e2097fe7f0444e7ae7aef43736634
#
_entry.id   c02e2097fe7f0444e7ae7aef43736634
#
_cell.length_a   1.000
_cell.length_b   1.000
_cell.length_c   1.000
_cell.angle_alpha   90.00
_cell.angle_beta   90.00
_cell.angle_gamma   90.00
#
_symmetry.space_group_name_H-M   'P 1'
#
loop_
_entity.id
_entity.type
_entity.pdbx_description
1 polymer ?
#
loop_
_entity_poly.entity_id
_entity_poly.type
_entity_poly.pdbx_seq_one_letter_code
_entity_poly.pdbx_strand_id
1 'polypeptide(L)'
;GGDHTLSQDEINRRLVEEASRGNVVARLKGGDPFIFGRGGEEAEVLARAGIPFEVVPGVTSAIAVPAYAGIPLTHRGFTSTVAFITGHEDPTKEKSDIDWKSLAGIGTLVFLMGVKNLPKITASLIRHGRDPDTPAALIRWGTTADQETLSGTLSNIDKLSEIRGFSPPAIFVIGLVAGLREPLDWFEKKPLFGRGVVITRPEAQAAGMADLLRREGARVIVFPTIQIVQPESWEALDRALERLEDYQWIIFTSANGVRFFFARLRETGRDIRDLKGIQICTIGPATAATIEAMGIRVDLVPDSYISEGVLRAFADRDIQGRKILLPRAEAARDVIPDGLAALGAMVEVATVYRTVASDRRKEELEPLIRNGKVDIVTFTSPSTVFHFIDIMGRDFRLPPQVKIAAIGPVTAAAVKKAG
;
A
#
# COMPACT_ATOMS: atom_id res chain seq x y z
N GLY A 1 -5.35 4.79 -22.19
CA GLY A 1 -6.74 4.68 -22.26
C GLY A 1 -7.29 4.14 -23.57
N GLY A 2 -7.14 2.86 -23.93
CA GLY A 2 -7.68 2.28 -25.15
C GLY A 2 -8.46 0.98 -24.93
N ASP A 3 -8.42 0.43 -23.72
CA ASP A 3 -9.11 -0.81 -23.39
C ASP A 3 -10.31 -0.55 -22.47
N HIS A 4 -11.31 0.15 -22.99
CA HIS A 4 -12.60 0.17 -22.33
C HIS A 4 -13.37 -1.10 -22.70
N THR A 5 -13.68 -1.92 -21.72
CA THR A 5 -14.46 -3.16 -21.87
C THR A 5 -15.89 -2.88 -22.35
N LEU A 6 -16.41 -1.66 -22.10
CA LEU A 6 -17.74 -1.20 -22.46
C LEU A 6 -17.67 0.19 -23.11
N SER A 7 -18.56 0.44 -24.08
CA SER A 7 -18.79 1.79 -24.63
C SER A 7 -19.43 2.71 -23.57
N GLN A 8 -19.35 4.03 -23.79
CA GLN A 8 -19.99 4.99 -22.87
C GLN A 8 -21.50 4.80 -22.82
N ASP A 9 -22.12 4.51 -23.94
CA ASP A 9 -23.56 4.27 -24.02
C ASP A 9 -23.97 3.02 -23.22
N GLU A 10 -23.16 1.98 -23.25
CA GLU A 10 -23.38 0.79 -22.43
C GLU A 10 -23.21 1.07 -20.94
N ILE A 11 -22.23 1.89 -20.57
CA ILE A 11 -22.04 2.34 -19.18
C ILE A 11 -23.28 3.12 -18.73
N ASN A 12 -23.71 4.10 -19.50
CA ASN A 12 -24.88 4.91 -19.22
C ASN A 12 -26.14 4.06 -19.06
N ARG A 13 -26.36 3.12 -19.97
CA ARG A 13 -27.49 2.19 -19.91
C ARG A 13 -27.46 1.35 -18.64
N ARG A 14 -26.33 0.76 -18.29
CA ARG A 14 -26.17 -0.06 -17.06
C ARG A 14 -26.41 0.75 -15.79
N LEU A 15 -25.94 1.98 -15.71
CA LEU A 15 -26.21 2.85 -14.58
C LEU A 15 -27.70 3.04 -14.35
N VAL A 16 -28.45 3.33 -15.43
CA VAL A 16 -29.91 3.49 -15.35
C VAL A 16 -30.61 2.16 -15.00
N GLU A 17 -30.24 1.06 -15.67
CA GLU A 17 -30.85 -0.26 -15.43
C GLU A 17 -30.70 -0.72 -13.99
N GLU A 18 -29.49 -0.65 -13.44
CA GLU A 18 -29.22 -1.12 -12.07
C GLU A 18 -29.87 -0.21 -11.02
N ALA A 19 -29.83 1.09 -11.22
CA ALA A 19 -30.49 2.03 -10.30
C ALA A 19 -32.03 1.87 -10.35
N SER A 20 -32.64 1.64 -11.53
CA SER A 20 -34.06 1.39 -11.67
C SER A 20 -34.55 0.11 -11.02
N ARG A 21 -33.65 -0.86 -10.77
CA ARG A 21 -33.91 -2.06 -9.98
C ARG A 21 -33.88 -1.83 -8.46
N GLY A 22 -33.64 -0.59 -8.03
CA GLY A 22 -33.51 -0.23 -6.62
C GLY A 22 -32.12 -0.45 -6.03
N ASN A 23 -31.11 -0.72 -6.86
CA ASN A 23 -29.75 -0.89 -6.39
C ASN A 23 -29.07 0.46 -6.15
N VAL A 24 -28.22 0.53 -5.09
CA VAL A 24 -27.29 1.63 -4.91
C VAL A 24 -26.06 1.36 -5.79
N VAL A 25 -25.83 2.21 -6.79
CA VAL A 25 -24.78 2.02 -7.79
C VAL A 25 -23.62 2.98 -7.51
N ALA A 26 -22.43 2.45 -7.27
CA ALA A 26 -21.19 3.24 -7.13
C ALA A 26 -20.41 3.23 -8.46
N ARG A 27 -20.31 4.38 -9.13
CA ARG A 27 -19.48 4.58 -10.32
C ARG A 27 -18.10 5.09 -9.95
N LEU A 28 -17.11 4.21 -9.91
CA LEU A 28 -15.72 4.57 -9.56
C LEU A 28 -15.00 5.23 -10.76
N LYS A 29 -14.26 6.28 -10.47
CA LYS A 29 -13.44 7.05 -11.41
C LYS A 29 -11.99 7.15 -10.92
N GLY A 30 -11.03 7.27 -11.86
CA GLY A 30 -9.60 7.42 -11.54
C GLY A 30 -9.16 8.84 -11.20
N GLY A 31 -10.07 9.73 -10.83
CA GLY A 31 -9.82 11.14 -10.52
C GLY A 31 -11.13 11.86 -10.29
N ASP A 32 -11.17 13.17 -10.54
CA ASP A 32 -12.42 13.93 -10.46
C ASP A 32 -13.38 13.51 -11.59
N PRO A 33 -14.65 13.16 -11.29
CA PRO A 33 -15.61 12.68 -12.30
C PRO A 33 -15.98 13.75 -13.32
N PHE A 34 -15.91 15.03 -12.97
CA PHE A 34 -16.35 16.15 -13.80
C PHE A 34 -15.21 16.85 -14.57
N ILE A 35 -13.95 16.47 -14.32
CA ILE A 35 -12.80 17.01 -15.06
C ILE A 35 -12.29 15.94 -16.04
N PHE A 36 -12.74 16.03 -17.31
CA PHE A 36 -12.44 15.08 -18.40
C PHE A 36 -12.75 13.61 -18.06
N GLY A 37 -13.60 13.39 -17.05
CA GLY A 37 -14.04 12.07 -16.58
C GLY A 37 -15.39 11.61 -17.16
N ARG A 38 -16.02 12.39 -18.03
CA ARG A 38 -17.35 12.12 -18.61
C ARG A 38 -18.48 11.95 -17.58
N GLY A 39 -18.26 12.34 -16.32
CA GLY A 39 -19.25 12.26 -15.26
C GLY A 39 -20.49 13.12 -15.52
N GLY A 40 -20.33 14.24 -16.23
CA GLY A 40 -21.45 15.07 -16.66
C GLY A 40 -22.42 14.33 -17.59
N GLU A 41 -21.90 13.60 -18.60
CA GLU A 41 -22.70 12.78 -19.51
C GLU A 41 -23.46 11.66 -18.76
N GLU A 42 -22.79 11.00 -17.81
CA GLU A 42 -23.38 9.97 -16.96
C GLU A 42 -24.49 10.55 -16.05
N ALA A 43 -24.24 11.72 -15.44
CA ALA A 43 -25.21 12.42 -14.59
C ALA A 43 -26.45 12.92 -15.38
N GLU A 44 -26.27 13.44 -16.60
CA GLU A 44 -27.37 13.86 -17.45
C GLU A 44 -28.35 12.71 -17.78
N VAL A 45 -27.82 11.51 -18.06
CA VAL A 45 -28.65 10.34 -18.38
C VAL A 45 -29.45 9.91 -17.15
N LEU A 46 -28.83 9.91 -15.95
CA LEU A 46 -29.54 9.62 -14.70
C LEU A 46 -30.61 10.65 -14.38
N ALA A 47 -30.31 11.93 -14.55
CA ALA A 47 -31.28 13.02 -14.35
C ALA A 47 -32.50 12.90 -15.27
N ARG A 48 -32.26 12.60 -16.55
CA ARG A 48 -33.36 12.38 -17.54
C ARG A 48 -34.22 11.17 -17.18
N ALA A 49 -33.62 10.14 -16.54
CA ALA A 49 -34.35 8.98 -16.06
C ALA A 49 -35.02 9.17 -14.69
N GLY A 50 -34.92 10.36 -14.08
CA GLY A 50 -35.48 10.66 -12.77
C GLY A 50 -34.79 9.93 -11.61
N ILE A 51 -33.54 9.45 -11.81
CA ILE A 51 -32.78 8.72 -10.82
C ILE A 51 -31.93 9.72 -9.99
N PRO A 52 -32.09 9.75 -8.65
CA PRO A 52 -31.27 10.61 -7.82
C PRO A 52 -29.81 10.13 -7.82
N PHE A 53 -28.87 11.07 -7.81
CA PHE A 53 -27.44 10.77 -7.77
C PHE A 53 -26.70 11.81 -6.92
N GLU A 54 -25.53 11.42 -6.46
CA GLU A 54 -24.56 12.28 -5.77
C GLU A 54 -23.23 12.23 -6.52
N VAL A 55 -22.50 13.35 -6.50
CA VAL A 55 -21.15 13.43 -7.06
C VAL A 55 -20.16 13.67 -5.95
N VAL A 56 -19.25 12.72 -5.76
CA VAL A 56 -18.13 12.87 -4.83
C VAL A 56 -16.94 13.43 -5.62
N PRO A 57 -16.49 14.67 -5.34
CA PRO A 57 -15.32 15.25 -5.99
C PRO A 57 -14.07 14.42 -5.73
N GLY A 58 -13.16 14.41 -6.69
CA GLY A 58 -11.89 13.71 -6.61
C GLY A 58 -10.70 14.61 -6.95
N VAL A 59 -9.49 14.11 -6.73
CA VAL A 59 -8.28 14.81 -7.13
C VAL A 59 -7.95 14.42 -8.58
N THR A 60 -8.10 15.38 -9.50
CA THR A 60 -7.73 15.16 -10.91
C THR A 60 -6.21 15.03 -11.08
N SER A 61 -5.78 14.22 -12.03
CA SER A 61 -4.37 14.10 -12.42
C SER A 61 -3.78 15.44 -12.90
N ALA A 62 -4.61 16.34 -13.42
CA ALA A 62 -4.19 17.68 -13.80
C ALA A 62 -3.62 18.52 -12.63
N ILE A 63 -3.99 18.19 -11.40
CA ILE A 63 -3.51 18.83 -10.17
C ILE A 63 -2.48 17.95 -9.45
N ALA A 64 -2.78 16.66 -9.27
CA ALA A 64 -1.93 15.77 -8.48
C ALA A 64 -0.55 15.55 -9.13
N VAL A 65 -0.51 15.32 -10.44
CA VAL A 65 0.74 14.98 -11.14
C VAL A 65 1.75 16.12 -11.13
N PRO A 66 1.38 17.37 -11.47
CA PRO A 66 2.31 18.51 -11.33
C PRO A 66 2.79 18.73 -9.89
N ALA A 67 1.91 18.58 -8.89
CA ALA A 67 2.29 18.73 -7.49
C ALA A 67 3.37 17.71 -7.07
N TYR A 68 3.25 16.46 -7.51
CA TYR A 68 4.25 15.42 -7.27
C TYR A 68 5.54 15.63 -8.09
N ALA A 69 5.46 16.32 -9.20
CA ALA A 69 6.64 16.74 -9.97
C ALA A 69 7.31 18.04 -9.43
N GLY A 70 6.81 18.61 -8.33
CA GLY A 70 7.32 19.86 -7.77
C GLY A 70 6.95 21.09 -8.60
N ILE A 71 5.85 21.04 -9.36
CA ILE A 71 5.39 22.14 -10.21
C ILE A 71 4.08 22.71 -9.64
N PRO A 72 4.10 23.85 -8.98
CA PRO A 72 2.88 24.54 -8.55
C PRO A 72 2.14 25.09 -9.78
N LEU A 73 0.82 24.89 -9.87
CA LEU A 73 0.05 25.39 -11.01
C LEU A 73 -0.24 26.90 -10.94
N THR A 74 -0.20 27.47 -9.73
CA THR A 74 -0.28 28.91 -9.47
C THR A 74 0.87 29.34 -8.58
N HIS A 75 1.37 30.56 -8.77
CA HIS A 75 2.40 31.13 -7.93
C HIS A 75 2.31 32.64 -7.98
N ARG A 76 2.28 33.31 -6.83
CA ARG A 76 2.04 34.75 -6.72
C ARG A 76 3.01 35.61 -7.59
N GLY A 77 4.27 35.15 -7.77
CA GLY A 77 5.27 35.83 -8.58
C GLY A 77 5.27 35.49 -10.08
N PHE A 78 4.49 34.46 -10.50
CA PHE A 78 4.55 33.96 -11.88
C PHE A 78 3.20 33.92 -12.59
N THR A 79 2.13 33.45 -11.93
CA THR A 79 0.84 33.31 -12.60
C THR A 79 -0.33 33.21 -11.62
N SER A 80 -1.45 33.86 -11.99
CA SER A 80 -2.73 33.78 -11.29
C SER A 80 -3.80 33.00 -12.08
N THR A 81 -3.43 32.48 -13.26
CA THR A 81 -4.39 31.81 -14.16
C THR A 81 -3.90 30.42 -14.53
N VAL A 82 -4.84 29.46 -14.52
CA VAL A 82 -4.61 28.06 -14.95
C VAL A 82 -5.73 27.65 -15.86
N ALA A 83 -5.41 26.95 -16.96
CA ALA A 83 -6.38 26.26 -17.79
C ALA A 83 -6.07 24.77 -17.87
N PHE A 84 -7.11 23.93 -17.73
CA PHE A 84 -7.06 22.50 -18.03
C PHE A 84 -7.65 22.26 -19.41
N ILE A 85 -6.89 21.58 -20.27
CA ILE A 85 -7.22 21.40 -21.68
C ILE A 85 -7.09 19.92 -22.04
N THR A 86 -8.03 19.41 -22.87
CA THR A 86 -7.82 18.12 -23.52
C THR A 86 -6.92 18.30 -24.73
N GLY A 87 -5.84 17.53 -24.80
CA GLY A 87 -4.99 17.47 -25.99
C GLY A 87 -5.48 16.49 -27.05
N HIS A 88 -6.63 15.83 -26.80
CA HIS A 88 -7.27 14.91 -27.73
C HIS A 88 -8.71 15.35 -27.93
N GLU A 89 -8.95 16.03 -29.03
CA GLU A 89 -10.31 16.38 -29.49
C GLU A 89 -10.90 15.23 -30.32
N ASP A 90 -12.21 15.24 -30.50
CA ASP A 90 -12.88 14.27 -31.34
C ASP A 90 -12.31 14.36 -32.77
N PRO A 91 -11.75 13.28 -33.31
CA PRO A 91 -11.14 13.28 -34.65
C PRO A 91 -12.14 13.51 -35.78
N THR A 92 -13.45 13.40 -35.50
CA THR A 92 -14.51 13.67 -36.47
C THR A 92 -14.86 15.15 -36.61
N LYS A 93 -14.36 16.03 -35.72
CA LYS A 93 -14.57 17.47 -35.81
C LYS A 93 -13.71 18.11 -36.89
N GLU A 94 -14.33 18.85 -37.79
CA GLU A 94 -13.64 19.60 -38.84
C GLU A 94 -12.81 20.77 -38.30
N LYS A 95 -13.22 21.34 -37.18
CA LYS A 95 -12.52 22.47 -36.52
C LYS A 95 -12.25 22.15 -35.06
N SER A 96 -11.07 22.57 -34.57
CA SER A 96 -10.74 22.55 -33.17
C SER A 96 -11.63 23.51 -32.37
N ASP A 97 -12.16 23.02 -31.23
CA ASP A 97 -12.90 23.90 -30.29
C ASP A 97 -11.92 24.70 -29.39
N ILE A 98 -10.63 24.47 -29.54
CA ILE A 98 -9.61 25.12 -28.72
C ILE A 98 -9.29 26.49 -29.27
N ASP A 99 -9.59 27.53 -28.50
CA ASP A 99 -9.15 28.91 -28.82
C ASP A 99 -7.70 29.13 -28.47
N TRP A 100 -6.82 28.77 -29.40
CA TRP A 100 -5.37 28.86 -29.23
C TRP A 100 -4.88 30.26 -28.93
N LYS A 101 -5.55 31.28 -29.47
CA LYS A 101 -5.24 32.70 -29.28
C LYS A 101 -5.43 33.11 -27.82
N SER A 102 -6.56 32.76 -27.24
CA SER A 102 -6.87 33.02 -25.85
C SER A 102 -5.96 32.21 -24.92
N LEU A 103 -5.69 30.94 -25.25
CA LEU A 103 -4.80 30.09 -24.46
C LEU A 103 -3.36 30.59 -24.40
N ALA A 104 -2.83 31.18 -25.49
CA ALA A 104 -1.48 31.68 -25.52
C ALA A 104 -1.19 32.75 -24.45
N GLY A 105 -2.21 33.47 -23.98
CA GLY A 105 -2.11 34.47 -22.91
C GLY A 105 -2.27 33.94 -21.49
N ILE A 106 -2.68 32.67 -21.30
CA ILE A 106 -2.92 32.11 -19.97
C ILE A 106 -1.59 31.70 -19.31
N GLY A 107 -1.39 32.08 -18.06
CA GLY A 107 -0.12 31.86 -17.34
C GLY A 107 0.34 30.42 -17.25
N THR A 108 -0.56 29.52 -16.85
CA THR A 108 -0.28 28.06 -16.79
C THR A 108 -1.29 27.29 -17.61
N LEU A 109 -0.80 26.40 -18.47
CA LEU A 109 -1.62 25.45 -19.23
C LEU A 109 -1.28 24.03 -18.80
N VAL A 110 -2.33 23.21 -18.62
CA VAL A 110 -2.20 21.79 -18.28
C VAL A 110 -2.99 20.97 -19.27
N PHE A 111 -2.29 20.25 -20.13
CA PHE A 111 -2.91 19.39 -21.13
C PHE A 111 -2.98 17.95 -20.62
N LEU A 112 -4.17 17.39 -20.63
CA LEU A 112 -4.41 15.97 -20.46
C LEU A 112 -4.50 15.31 -21.85
N MET A 113 -4.07 14.06 -21.98
CA MET A 113 -4.13 13.30 -23.25
C MET A 113 -3.41 13.98 -24.44
N GLY A 114 -2.46 14.89 -24.16
CA GLY A 114 -1.81 15.73 -25.18
C GLY A 114 -0.56 15.14 -25.84
N VAL A 115 0.03 14.06 -25.33
CA VAL A 115 1.35 13.56 -25.76
C VAL A 115 1.41 13.21 -27.24
N LYS A 116 0.37 12.55 -27.79
CA LYS A 116 0.32 12.21 -29.22
C LYS A 116 0.22 13.44 -30.14
N ASN A 117 -0.29 14.55 -29.63
CA ASN A 117 -0.50 15.79 -30.36
C ASN A 117 0.52 16.89 -29.96
N LEU A 118 1.56 16.51 -29.24
CA LEU A 118 2.54 17.46 -28.69
C LEU A 118 3.10 18.43 -29.72
N PRO A 119 3.57 18.00 -30.91
CA PRO A 119 4.07 18.93 -31.92
C PRO A 119 3.02 19.94 -32.43
N LYS A 120 1.75 19.52 -32.52
CA LYS A 120 0.65 20.43 -32.93
C LYS A 120 0.34 21.44 -31.83
N ILE A 121 0.32 21.01 -30.57
CA ILE A 121 0.06 21.88 -29.40
C ILE A 121 1.15 22.96 -29.30
N THR A 122 2.42 22.56 -29.33
CA THR A 122 3.56 23.50 -29.21
C THR A 122 3.58 24.48 -30.36
N ALA A 123 3.46 24.01 -31.60
CA ALA A 123 3.42 24.85 -32.79
C ALA A 123 2.23 25.82 -32.79
N SER A 124 1.06 25.40 -32.33
CA SER A 124 -0.13 26.25 -32.27
C SER A 124 0.03 27.37 -31.24
N LEU A 125 0.53 27.05 -30.04
CA LEU A 125 0.78 28.06 -29.01
C LEU A 125 1.82 29.10 -29.45
N ILE A 126 2.95 28.67 -30.04
CA ILE A 126 4.00 29.56 -30.56
C ILE A 126 3.44 30.47 -31.68
N ARG A 127 2.69 29.89 -32.63
CA ARG A 127 2.06 30.65 -33.73
C ARG A 127 1.11 31.72 -33.22
N HIS A 128 0.45 31.51 -32.07
CA HIS A 128 -0.48 32.48 -31.49
C HIS A 128 0.17 33.37 -30.42
N GLY A 129 1.54 33.44 -30.40
CA GLY A 129 2.27 34.42 -29.64
C GLY A 129 2.80 33.96 -28.28
N ARG A 130 2.70 32.68 -27.96
CA ARG A 130 3.39 32.13 -26.77
C ARG A 130 4.91 32.11 -27.02
N ASP A 131 5.67 32.59 -26.06
CA ASP A 131 7.13 32.61 -26.15
C ASP A 131 7.67 31.17 -26.30
N PRO A 132 8.49 30.87 -27.34
CA PRO A 132 9.11 29.56 -27.54
C PRO A 132 9.99 29.10 -26.37
N ASP A 133 10.54 30.01 -25.58
CA ASP A 133 11.37 29.71 -24.42
C ASP A 133 10.54 29.51 -23.13
N THR A 134 9.21 29.56 -23.21
CA THR A 134 8.34 29.25 -22.07
C THR A 134 8.69 27.86 -21.51
N PRO A 135 8.99 27.75 -20.21
CA PRO A 135 9.24 26.46 -19.56
C PRO A 135 8.08 25.49 -19.73
N ALA A 136 8.40 24.23 -19.97
CA ALA A 136 7.45 23.17 -20.20
C ALA A 136 7.91 21.85 -19.56
N ALA A 137 6.97 21.03 -19.11
CA ALA A 137 7.26 19.72 -18.52
C ALA A 137 6.24 18.67 -18.96
N LEU A 138 6.72 17.48 -19.26
CA LEU A 138 5.92 16.28 -19.44
C LEU A 138 6.13 15.37 -18.22
N ILE A 139 5.06 14.90 -17.61
CA ILE A 139 5.12 14.01 -16.46
C ILE A 139 4.29 12.77 -16.77
N ARG A 140 4.92 11.60 -16.81
CA ARG A 140 4.23 10.31 -16.98
C ARG A 140 4.21 9.51 -15.70
N TRP A 141 3.20 8.65 -15.54
CA TRP A 141 2.96 7.82 -14.35
C TRP A 141 3.07 8.60 -13.04
N GLY A 142 2.63 9.87 -13.08
CA GLY A 142 2.71 10.79 -11.95
C GLY A 142 2.11 10.21 -10.68
N THR A 143 2.67 10.59 -9.53
CA THR A 143 2.30 10.14 -8.17
C THR A 143 2.69 8.70 -7.82
N THR A 144 3.32 7.99 -8.75
CA THR A 144 3.80 6.61 -8.52
C THR A 144 5.34 6.56 -8.43
N ALA A 145 5.87 5.46 -7.95
CA ALA A 145 7.32 5.23 -7.94
C ALA A 145 7.93 5.09 -9.36
N ASP A 146 7.10 5.01 -10.39
CA ASP A 146 7.50 4.99 -11.80
C ASP A 146 7.42 6.39 -12.45
N GLN A 147 7.13 7.44 -11.67
CA GLN A 147 7.04 8.80 -12.21
C GLN A 147 8.32 9.16 -12.94
N GLU A 148 8.14 9.77 -14.11
CA GLU A 148 9.24 10.34 -14.89
C GLU A 148 8.84 11.71 -15.38
N THR A 149 9.70 12.69 -15.13
CA THR A 149 9.49 14.08 -15.53
C THR A 149 10.54 14.51 -16.54
N LEU A 150 10.08 14.98 -17.68
CA LEU A 150 10.91 15.57 -18.74
C LEU A 150 10.68 17.07 -18.76
N SER A 151 11.73 17.85 -18.49
CA SER A 151 11.69 19.31 -18.52
C SER A 151 12.34 19.85 -19.78
N GLY A 152 11.82 20.96 -20.30
CA GLY A 152 12.32 21.65 -21.47
C GLY A 152 11.65 23.00 -21.63
N THR A 153 11.63 23.50 -22.86
CA THR A 153 10.89 24.69 -23.29
C THR A 153 9.83 24.32 -24.31
N LEU A 154 8.92 25.22 -24.58
CA LEU A 154 7.86 25.00 -25.56
C LEU A 154 8.43 24.68 -26.96
N SER A 155 9.61 25.23 -27.31
CA SER A 155 10.28 25.01 -28.60
C SER A 155 11.02 23.69 -28.76
N ASN A 156 11.31 22.97 -27.65
CA ASN A 156 12.14 21.75 -27.71
C ASN A 156 11.53 20.52 -27.07
N ILE A 157 10.48 20.66 -26.27
CA ILE A 157 9.91 19.56 -25.46
C ILE A 157 9.38 18.41 -26.33
N ASP A 158 8.90 18.68 -27.52
CA ASP A 158 8.45 17.68 -28.49
C ASP A 158 9.59 16.77 -28.96
N LYS A 159 10.72 17.38 -29.36
CA LYS A 159 11.95 16.65 -29.76
C LYS A 159 12.55 15.87 -28.59
N LEU A 160 12.59 16.47 -27.40
CA LEU A 160 13.07 15.78 -26.19
C LEU A 160 12.18 14.60 -25.84
N SER A 161 10.86 14.73 -26.01
CA SER A 161 9.89 13.65 -25.81
C SER A 161 10.13 12.48 -26.78
N GLU A 162 10.39 12.76 -28.04
CA GLU A 162 10.68 11.77 -29.06
C GLU A 162 11.99 11.01 -28.75
N ILE A 163 13.07 11.74 -28.46
CA ILE A 163 14.39 11.16 -28.12
C ILE A 163 14.30 10.24 -26.90
N ARG A 164 13.51 10.61 -25.89
CA ARG A 164 13.32 9.84 -24.66
C ARG A 164 12.28 8.72 -24.78
N GLY A 165 11.58 8.60 -25.91
CA GLY A 165 10.50 7.64 -26.11
C GLY A 165 9.35 7.87 -25.13
N PHE A 166 9.02 9.13 -24.83
CA PHE A 166 8.02 9.50 -23.86
C PHE A 166 6.61 9.18 -24.41
N SER A 167 5.84 8.37 -23.68
CA SER A 167 4.56 7.84 -24.15
C SER A 167 3.43 8.09 -23.14
N PRO A 168 2.16 8.08 -23.57
CA PRO A 168 1.03 8.11 -22.66
C PRO A 168 1.04 6.95 -21.65
N PRO A 169 0.42 7.12 -20.45
CA PRO A 169 -0.29 8.31 -20.00
C PRO A 169 0.64 9.38 -19.43
N ALA A 170 0.46 10.64 -19.83
CA ALA A 170 1.23 11.76 -19.28
C ALA A 170 0.43 13.06 -19.26
N ILE A 171 0.85 13.96 -18.37
CA ILE A 171 0.35 15.34 -18.24
C ILE A 171 1.41 16.26 -18.84
N PHE A 172 0.97 17.26 -19.60
CA PHE A 172 1.84 18.28 -20.17
C PHE A 172 1.54 19.65 -19.53
N VAL A 173 2.54 20.23 -18.87
CA VAL A 173 2.44 21.53 -18.18
C VAL A 173 3.28 22.55 -18.90
N ILE A 174 2.71 23.74 -19.16
CA ILE A 174 3.38 24.86 -19.83
C ILE A 174 3.19 26.12 -18.99
N GLY A 175 4.26 26.84 -18.73
CA GLY A 175 4.25 28.11 -18.02
C GLY A 175 5.51 28.32 -17.19
N LEU A 176 5.75 29.56 -16.75
CA LEU A 176 6.91 29.90 -15.93
C LEU A 176 7.05 29.03 -14.67
N VAL A 177 5.94 28.55 -14.14
CA VAL A 177 5.90 27.66 -12.98
C VAL A 177 6.58 26.31 -13.21
N ALA A 178 6.66 25.83 -14.46
CA ALA A 178 7.38 24.59 -14.78
C ALA A 178 8.89 24.72 -14.53
N GLY A 179 9.44 25.92 -14.59
CA GLY A 179 10.83 26.22 -14.22
C GLY A 179 11.12 26.12 -12.72
N LEU A 180 10.09 26.11 -11.87
CA LEU A 180 10.26 25.95 -10.42
C LEU A 180 10.50 24.50 -9.98
N ARG A 181 10.41 23.53 -10.89
CA ARG A 181 10.54 22.12 -10.55
C ARG A 181 11.84 21.79 -9.84
N GLU A 182 12.97 22.29 -10.34
CA GLU A 182 14.28 21.87 -9.83
C GLU A 182 14.45 22.07 -8.31
N PRO A 183 14.17 23.26 -7.73
CA PRO A 183 14.22 23.46 -6.29
C PRO A 183 13.06 22.80 -5.52
N LEU A 184 11.93 22.54 -6.17
CA LEU A 184 10.72 22.02 -5.55
C LEU A 184 10.51 20.51 -5.74
N ASP A 185 11.42 19.82 -6.40
CA ASP A 185 11.37 18.37 -6.59
C ASP A 185 11.57 17.66 -5.26
N TRP A 186 10.47 17.25 -4.66
CA TRP A 186 10.44 16.58 -3.35
C TRP A 186 10.17 15.09 -3.45
N PHE A 187 9.51 14.65 -4.52
CA PHE A 187 9.06 13.27 -4.63
C PHE A 187 10.08 12.37 -5.31
N GLU A 188 10.64 12.80 -6.46
CA GLU A 188 11.64 12.02 -7.19
C GLU A 188 13.01 12.00 -6.47
N LYS A 189 13.24 12.91 -5.49
CA LYS A 189 14.42 12.93 -4.62
C LYS A 189 14.31 12.08 -3.35
N LYS A 190 13.19 11.38 -3.14
CA LYS A 190 13.04 10.50 -1.98
C LYS A 190 14.04 9.34 -2.01
N PRO A 191 14.52 8.87 -0.83
CA PRO A 191 15.59 7.87 -0.74
C PRO A 191 15.32 6.56 -1.48
N LEU A 192 14.06 6.14 -1.54
CA LEU A 192 13.63 4.90 -2.19
C LEU A 192 12.83 5.14 -3.48
N PHE A 193 12.83 6.37 -4.01
CA PHE A 193 12.13 6.66 -5.25
C PHE A 193 12.64 5.75 -6.38
N GLY A 194 11.70 5.15 -7.11
CA GLY A 194 12.00 4.21 -8.20
C GLY A 194 12.45 2.82 -7.77
N ARG A 195 12.72 2.58 -6.47
CA ARG A 195 13.16 1.29 -5.97
C ARG A 195 11.99 0.34 -5.74
N GLY A 196 12.10 -0.87 -6.27
CA GLY A 196 11.16 -1.96 -6.00
C GLY A 196 11.52 -2.71 -4.72
N VAL A 197 10.61 -2.71 -3.74
CA VAL A 197 10.83 -3.39 -2.46
C VAL A 197 9.78 -4.47 -2.25
N VAL A 198 10.23 -5.72 -2.14
CA VAL A 198 9.38 -6.88 -1.84
C VAL A 198 9.26 -7.05 -0.33
N ILE A 199 8.03 -7.12 0.16
CA ILE A 199 7.70 -7.44 1.56
C ILE A 199 7.20 -8.87 1.63
N THR A 200 7.91 -9.75 2.36
CA THR A 200 7.58 -11.18 2.48
C THR A 200 6.74 -11.53 3.72
N ARG A 201 6.40 -10.52 4.55
CA ARG A 201 5.56 -10.72 5.75
C ARG A 201 4.13 -11.09 5.39
N PRO A 202 3.40 -11.76 6.32
CA PRO A 202 1.96 -11.96 6.19
C PRO A 202 1.22 -10.66 5.85
N GLU A 203 0.24 -10.74 4.97
CA GLU A 203 -0.46 -9.57 4.40
C GLU A 203 -1.02 -8.63 5.49
N ALA A 204 -1.65 -9.18 6.51
CA ALA A 204 -2.18 -8.42 7.64
C ALA A 204 -1.12 -7.62 8.43
N GLN A 205 0.16 -7.97 8.30
CA GLN A 205 1.28 -7.31 8.98
C GLN A 205 2.12 -6.44 8.04
N ALA A 206 1.84 -6.50 6.73
CA ALA A 206 2.63 -5.79 5.72
C ALA A 206 2.25 -4.30 5.63
N ALA A 207 1.01 -3.92 5.95
CA ALA A 207 0.45 -2.60 5.69
C ALA A 207 1.30 -1.45 6.27
N GLY A 208 1.65 -1.50 7.56
CA GLY A 208 2.44 -0.43 8.20
C GLY A 208 3.83 -0.27 7.57
N MET A 209 4.53 -1.37 7.25
CA MET A 209 5.82 -1.33 6.57
C MET A 209 5.67 -0.84 5.12
N ALA A 210 4.63 -1.28 4.43
CA ALA A 210 4.33 -0.85 3.07
C ALA A 210 4.11 0.68 3.00
N ASP A 211 3.37 1.23 3.95
CA ASP A 211 3.11 2.67 4.00
C ASP A 211 4.37 3.48 4.29
N LEU A 212 5.23 3.02 5.21
CA LEU A 212 6.53 3.65 5.46
C LEU A 212 7.40 3.65 4.20
N LEU A 213 7.51 2.51 3.51
CA LEU A 213 8.30 2.40 2.28
C LEU A 213 7.74 3.26 1.14
N ARG A 214 6.41 3.32 0.98
CA ARG A 214 5.75 4.21 0.00
C ARG A 214 6.00 5.68 0.32
N ARG A 215 5.99 6.07 1.59
CA ARG A 215 6.33 7.44 2.01
C ARG A 215 7.73 7.82 1.60
N GLU A 216 8.66 6.87 1.57
CA GLU A 216 10.02 7.06 1.08
C GLU A 216 10.17 6.92 -0.44
N GLY A 217 9.06 6.77 -1.18
CA GLY A 217 9.02 6.73 -2.64
C GLY A 217 9.17 5.34 -3.26
N ALA A 218 9.17 4.26 -2.48
CA ALA A 218 9.34 2.91 -2.99
C ALA A 218 8.11 2.41 -3.77
N ARG A 219 8.37 1.60 -4.81
CA ARG A 219 7.40 0.66 -5.37
C ARG A 219 7.33 -0.55 -4.44
N VAL A 220 6.26 -0.67 -3.68
CA VAL A 220 6.07 -1.76 -2.74
C VAL A 220 5.34 -2.92 -3.39
N ILE A 221 5.94 -4.10 -3.32
CA ILE A 221 5.40 -5.37 -3.78
C ILE A 221 5.14 -6.23 -2.54
N VAL A 222 3.88 -6.42 -2.18
CA VAL A 222 3.51 -7.30 -1.07
C VAL A 222 3.40 -8.72 -1.59
N PHE A 223 4.36 -9.56 -1.19
CA PHE A 223 4.47 -10.97 -1.58
C PHE A 223 4.63 -11.84 -0.33
N PRO A 224 3.53 -12.07 0.43
CA PRO A 224 3.57 -12.88 1.62
C PRO A 224 4.04 -14.30 1.31
N THR A 225 5.02 -14.80 2.04
CA THR A 225 5.51 -16.17 1.87
C THR A 225 4.90 -17.14 2.89
N ILE A 226 4.25 -16.58 3.91
CA ILE A 226 3.53 -17.33 4.95
C ILE A 226 2.16 -16.70 5.19
N GLN A 227 1.23 -17.55 5.61
CA GLN A 227 -0.08 -17.15 6.13
C GLN A 227 -0.20 -17.58 7.58
N ILE A 228 -0.88 -16.76 8.38
CA ILE A 228 -1.26 -17.08 9.75
C ILE A 228 -2.73 -17.49 9.72
N VAL A 229 -3.00 -18.76 10.04
CA VAL A 229 -4.31 -19.35 9.94
C VAL A 229 -4.76 -19.90 11.30
N GLN A 230 -6.04 -20.21 11.42
CA GLN A 230 -6.62 -20.86 12.58
C GLN A 230 -5.93 -22.22 12.87
N PRO A 231 -5.92 -22.69 14.12
CA PRO A 231 -5.44 -24.04 14.45
C PRO A 231 -6.35 -25.09 13.80
N GLU A 232 -5.89 -26.33 13.72
CA GLU A 232 -6.72 -27.45 13.24
C GLU A 232 -7.89 -27.76 14.17
N SER A 233 -7.67 -27.55 15.47
CA SER A 233 -8.69 -27.73 16.50
C SER A 233 -8.61 -26.62 17.53
N TRP A 234 -9.74 -26.10 17.93
CA TRP A 234 -9.90 -25.16 19.04
C TRP A 234 -10.08 -25.83 20.39
N GLU A 235 -10.17 -27.18 20.45
CA GLU A 235 -10.53 -27.93 21.62
C GLU A 235 -9.70 -27.61 22.88
N ALA A 236 -8.39 -27.45 22.72
CA ALA A 236 -7.52 -27.08 23.84
C ALA A 236 -7.82 -25.69 24.39
N LEU A 237 -8.05 -24.71 23.50
CA LEU A 237 -8.41 -23.35 23.92
C LEU A 237 -9.83 -23.33 24.50
N ASP A 238 -10.80 -23.99 23.87
CA ASP A 238 -12.20 -23.99 24.32
C ASP A 238 -12.31 -24.55 25.73
N ARG A 239 -11.64 -25.69 26.04
CA ARG A 239 -11.57 -26.23 27.40
C ARG A 239 -10.94 -25.26 28.40
N ALA A 240 -9.92 -24.51 27.98
CA ALA A 240 -9.30 -23.50 28.81
C ALA A 240 -10.23 -22.31 29.06
N LEU A 241 -10.98 -21.88 28.04
CA LEU A 241 -11.94 -20.79 28.14
C LEU A 241 -13.15 -21.15 29.05
N GLU A 242 -13.60 -22.41 29.06
CA GLU A 242 -14.68 -22.87 29.95
C GLU A 242 -14.35 -22.69 31.45
N ARG A 243 -13.08 -22.76 31.81
CA ARG A 243 -12.57 -22.66 33.19
C ARG A 243 -11.53 -21.55 33.33
N LEU A 244 -11.77 -20.42 32.71
CA LEU A 244 -10.83 -19.31 32.61
C LEU A 244 -10.46 -18.74 34.00
N GLU A 245 -11.40 -18.77 34.94
CA GLU A 245 -11.20 -18.35 36.34
C GLU A 245 -10.17 -19.18 37.11
N ASP A 246 -9.83 -20.38 36.66
CA ASP A 246 -8.80 -21.21 37.29
C ASP A 246 -7.37 -20.64 37.12
N TYR A 247 -7.15 -19.83 36.07
CA TYR A 247 -5.82 -19.36 35.76
C TYR A 247 -5.48 -18.09 36.51
N GLN A 248 -4.25 -18.01 37.01
CA GLN A 248 -3.68 -16.81 37.63
C GLN A 248 -2.93 -15.94 36.61
N TRP A 249 -2.44 -16.57 35.55
CA TRP A 249 -1.71 -15.88 34.48
C TRP A 249 -2.13 -16.34 33.09
N ILE A 250 -2.11 -15.40 32.14
CA ILE A 250 -2.09 -15.71 30.71
C ILE A 250 -0.81 -15.08 30.13
N ILE A 251 -0.02 -15.88 29.40
CA ILE A 251 1.22 -15.41 28.77
C ILE A 251 1.07 -15.40 27.26
N PHE A 252 1.17 -14.23 26.65
CA PHE A 252 1.14 -14.08 25.20
C PHE A 252 2.53 -13.87 24.62
N THR A 253 2.94 -14.78 23.74
CA THR A 253 4.25 -14.74 23.08
C THR A 253 4.24 -14.08 21.71
N SER A 254 3.09 -13.60 21.24
CA SER A 254 2.95 -12.88 19.96
C SER A 254 1.65 -12.10 19.87
N ALA A 255 1.64 -11.03 19.06
CA ALA A 255 0.44 -10.29 18.73
C ALA A 255 -0.61 -11.16 18.01
N ASN A 256 -0.19 -12.18 17.24
CA ASN A 256 -1.12 -13.13 16.62
C ASN A 256 -1.81 -13.97 17.68
N GLY A 257 -1.07 -14.48 18.67
CA GLY A 257 -1.63 -15.20 19.81
C GLY A 257 -2.72 -14.40 20.51
N VAL A 258 -2.48 -13.10 20.74
CA VAL A 258 -3.50 -12.20 21.30
C VAL A 258 -4.73 -12.13 20.40
N ARG A 259 -4.56 -11.83 19.11
CA ARG A 259 -5.69 -11.68 18.17
C ARG A 259 -6.56 -12.92 18.07
N PHE A 260 -5.95 -14.09 17.91
CA PHE A 260 -6.68 -15.36 17.80
C PHE A 260 -7.35 -15.76 19.11
N PHE A 261 -6.69 -15.56 20.25
CA PHE A 261 -7.30 -15.82 21.57
C PHE A 261 -8.56 -14.96 21.77
N PHE A 262 -8.45 -13.64 21.58
CA PHE A 262 -9.60 -12.75 21.78
C PHE A 262 -10.69 -12.90 20.70
N ALA A 263 -10.33 -13.31 19.49
CA ALA A 263 -11.33 -13.68 18.49
C ALA A 263 -12.15 -14.89 18.95
N ARG A 264 -11.46 -15.95 19.40
CA ARG A 264 -12.13 -17.17 19.89
C ARG A 264 -12.92 -16.93 21.16
N LEU A 265 -12.40 -16.14 22.10
CA LEU A 265 -13.12 -15.73 23.30
C LEU A 265 -14.50 -15.13 22.97
N ARG A 266 -14.54 -14.24 21.97
CA ARG A 266 -15.80 -13.63 21.52
C ARG A 266 -16.71 -14.62 20.79
N GLU A 267 -16.18 -15.52 19.98
CA GLU A 267 -16.94 -16.55 19.28
C GLU A 267 -17.64 -17.50 20.26
N THR A 268 -17.05 -17.74 21.43
CA THR A 268 -17.65 -18.57 22.50
C THR A 268 -18.64 -17.79 23.38
N GLY A 269 -18.97 -16.53 23.01
CA GLY A 269 -19.94 -15.70 23.74
C GLY A 269 -19.36 -15.03 25.00
N ARG A 270 -18.05 -15.06 25.19
CA ARG A 270 -17.31 -14.46 26.30
C ARG A 270 -16.68 -13.12 25.89
N ASP A 271 -16.22 -12.34 26.86
CA ASP A 271 -15.52 -11.08 26.57
C ASP A 271 -14.40 -10.77 27.58
N ILE A 272 -13.83 -9.56 27.49
CA ILE A 272 -12.71 -9.13 28.34
C ILE A 272 -13.03 -9.14 29.83
N ARG A 273 -14.30 -9.11 30.25
CA ARG A 273 -14.73 -9.13 31.65
C ARG A 273 -14.49 -10.49 32.30
N ASP A 274 -14.43 -11.56 31.50
CA ASP A 274 -14.12 -12.93 31.96
C ASP A 274 -12.64 -13.07 32.36
N LEU A 275 -11.77 -12.11 31.99
CA LEU A 275 -10.38 -12.05 32.43
C LEU A 275 -10.18 -11.43 33.82
N LYS A 276 -11.26 -11.12 34.53
CA LYS A 276 -11.16 -10.48 35.86
C LYS A 276 -10.36 -11.34 36.84
N GLY A 277 -9.32 -10.76 37.41
CA GLY A 277 -8.42 -11.41 38.38
C GLY A 277 -7.26 -12.19 37.77
N ILE A 278 -7.19 -12.30 36.45
CA ILE A 278 -6.09 -12.97 35.74
C ILE A 278 -5.04 -11.92 35.39
N GLN A 279 -3.78 -12.18 35.73
CA GLN A 279 -2.64 -11.34 35.34
C GLN A 279 -2.19 -11.68 33.92
N ILE A 280 -1.73 -10.66 33.18
CA ILE A 280 -1.32 -10.81 31.78
C ILE A 280 0.16 -10.51 31.64
N CYS A 281 0.90 -11.49 31.10
CA CYS A 281 2.28 -11.33 30.69
C CYS A 281 2.37 -11.32 29.16
N THR A 282 3.24 -10.46 28.60
CA THR A 282 3.57 -10.49 27.18
C THR A 282 5.06 -10.60 26.99
N ILE A 283 5.50 -11.26 25.90
CA ILE A 283 6.94 -11.43 25.62
C ILE A 283 7.65 -10.10 25.34
N GLY A 284 6.91 -9.07 24.92
CA GLY A 284 7.52 -7.79 24.57
C GLY A 284 6.48 -6.71 24.21
N PRO A 285 6.95 -5.46 23.97
CA PRO A 285 6.10 -4.26 23.86
C PRO A 285 5.12 -4.30 22.68
N ALA A 286 5.49 -4.91 21.55
CA ALA A 286 4.57 -5.02 20.40
C ALA A 286 3.35 -5.91 20.70
N THR A 287 3.54 -6.96 21.51
CA THR A 287 2.45 -7.82 21.99
C THR A 287 1.62 -7.10 23.05
N ALA A 288 2.28 -6.37 23.96
CA ALA A 288 1.61 -5.53 24.96
C ALA A 288 0.70 -4.49 24.31
N ALA A 289 1.21 -3.74 23.35
CA ALA A 289 0.43 -2.73 22.63
C ALA A 289 -0.83 -3.31 21.96
N THR A 290 -0.80 -4.59 21.52
CA THR A 290 -1.99 -5.24 20.95
C THR A 290 -3.08 -5.47 22.00
N ILE A 291 -2.71 -5.79 23.23
CA ILE A 291 -3.65 -5.99 24.36
C ILE A 291 -4.13 -4.63 24.88
N GLU A 292 -3.24 -3.67 25.03
CA GLU A 292 -3.55 -2.32 25.51
C GLU A 292 -4.51 -1.59 24.59
N ALA A 293 -4.41 -1.82 23.27
CA ALA A 293 -5.37 -1.30 22.29
C ALA A 293 -6.80 -1.83 22.49
N MET A 294 -6.98 -2.91 23.25
CA MET A 294 -8.29 -3.46 23.64
C MET A 294 -8.77 -2.89 25.00
N GLY A 295 -8.02 -1.97 25.60
CA GLY A 295 -8.33 -1.39 26.91
C GLY A 295 -7.92 -2.25 28.11
N ILE A 296 -7.07 -3.26 27.91
CA ILE A 296 -6.61 -4.19 28.95
C ILE A 296 -5.17 -3.84 29.32
N ARG A 297 -4.91 -3.68 30.63
CA ARG A 297 -3.56 -3.44 31.14
C ARG A 297 -2.73 -4.73 31.12
N VAL A 298 -1.47 -4.64 30.69
CA VAL A 298 -0.49 -5.72 30.81
C VAL A 298 0.24 -5.59 32.15
N ASP A 299 0.30 -6.69 32.92
CA ASP A 299 0.92 -6.71 34.26
C ASP A 299 2.42 -6.95 34.23
N LEU A 300 2.92 -7.66 33.18
CA LEU A 300 4.33 -8.02 33.09
C LEU A 300 4.82 -7.99 31.62
N VAL A 301 5.85 -7.20 31.38
CA VAL A 301 6.64 -7.22 30.13
C VAL A 301 8.10 -7.39 30.56
N PRO A 302 8.81 -8.46 30.14
CA PRO A 302 10.22 -8.66 30.46
C PRO A 302 11.12 -7.59 29.84
N ASP A 303 12.29 -7.35 30.43
CA ASP A 303 13.31 -6.44 29.88
C ASP A 303 13.96 -7.01 28.60
N SER A 304 13.95 -8.33 28.44
CA SER A 304 14.49 -9.04 27.28
C SER A 304 13.35 -9.80 26.58
N TYR A 305 13.09 -9.46 25.33
CA TYR A 305 11.92 -9.90 24.55
C TYR A 305 12.12 -11.27 23.88
N ILE A 306 12.64 -12.22 24.66
CA ILE A 306 12.89 -13.62 24.29
C ILE A 306 12.30 -14.56 25.33
N SER A 307 12.19 -15.85 25.01
CA SER A 307 11.63 -16.86 25.93
C SER A 307 12.35 -16.88 27.28
N GLU A 308 13.66 -16.79 27.27
CA GLU A 308 14.51 -16.77 28.46
C GLU A 308 14.31 -15.50 29.32
N GLY A 309 13.91 -14.40 28.69
CA GLY A 309 13.50 -13.16 29.38
C GLY A 309 12.22 -13.34 30.19
N VAL A 310 11.23 -14.03 29.62
CA VAL A 310 10.00 -14.38 30.34
C VAL A 310 10.33 -15.21 31.57
N LEU A 311 11.16 -16.24 31.43
CA LEU A 311 11.54 -17.11 32.58
C LEU A 311 12.25 -16.31 33.70
N ARG A 312 13.18 -15.43 33.35
CA ARG A 312 13.83 -14.54 34.34
C ARG A 312 12.84 -13.64 35.07
N ALA A 313 11.84 -13.09 34.34
CA ALA A 313 10.84 -12.23 34.95
C ALA A 313 9.89 -12.97 35.90
N PHE A 314 9.81 -14.30 35.81
CA PHE A 314 9.02 -15.14 36.71
C PHE A 314 9.85 -15.79 37.82
N ALA A 315 11.21 -15.79 37.75
CA ALA A 315 12.07 -16.46 38.72
C ALA A 315 11.89 -15.97 40.16
N ASP A 316 11.62 -14.66 40.35
CA ASP A 316 11.42 -14.04 41.68
C ASP A 316 9.95 -13.94 42.06
N ARG A 317 9.03 -14.58 41.32
CA ARG A 317 7.59 -14.54 41.58
C ARG A 317 7.10 -15.84 42.18
N ASP A 318 6.13 -15.74 43.11
CA ASP A 318 5.46 -16.93 43.67
C ASP A 318 4.48 -17.51 42.64
N ILE A 319 4.98 -18.48 41.83
CA ILE A 319 4.20 -19.21 40.85
C ILE A 319 4.05 -20.70 41.18
N GLN A 320 4.52 -21.14 42.33
CA GLN A 320 4.38 -22.50 42.78
C GLN A 320 2.91 -22.94 42.83
N GLY A 321 2.57 -23.97 42.07
CA GLY A 321 1.19 -24.48 41.98
C GLY A 321 0.20 -23.54 41.22
N ARG A 322 0.65 -22.42 40.66
CA ARG A 322 -0.21 -21.50 39.88
C ARG A 322 -0.50 -22.06 38.51
N LYS A 323 -1.75 -21.95 38.06
CA LYS A 323 -2.15 -22.31 36.70
C LYS A 323 -1.87 -21.17 35.74
N ILE A 324 -1.15 -21.45 34.68
CA ILE A 324 -0.74 -20.48 33.66
C ILE A 324 -1.23 -20.96 32.29
N LEU A 325 -2.04 -20.15 31.61
CA LEU A 325 -2.45 -20.42 30.24
C LEU A 325 -1.46 -19.80 29.26
N LEU A 326 -1.00 -20.57 28.29
CA LEU A 326 -0.05 -20.15 27.27
C LEU A 326 -0.67 -20.30 25.85
N PRO A 327 -1.44 -19.31 25.37
CA PRO A 327 -1.93 -19.27 23.99
C PRO A 327 -0.76 -19.00 23.03
N ARG A 328 -0.44 -19.95 22.12
CA ARG A 328 0.74 -19.81 21.25
C ARG A 328 0.53 -20.43 19.86
N ALA A 329 1.52 -20.23 18.99
CA ALA A 329 1.60 -20.94 17.72
C ALA A 329 1.80 -22.44 17.92
N GLU A 330 1.30 -23.24 16.96
CA GLU A 330 1.56 -24.69 16.91
C GLU A 330 3.06 -25.00 16.91
N ALA A 331 3.82 -24.38 16.00
CA ALA A 331 5.26 -24.56 15.87
C ALA A 331 6.04 -23.58 16.76
N ALA A 332 5.93 -23.71 18.09
CA ALA A 332 6.69 -22.90 19.05
C ALA A 332 7.62 -23.77 19.89
N ARG A 333 8.76 -23.21 20.33
CA ARG A 333 9.71 -23.91 21.22
C ARG A 333 9.10 -24.08 22.62
N ASP A 334 9.39 -25.20 23.29
CA ASP A 334 8.88 -25.51 24.63
C ASP A 334 9.69 -24.87 25.80
N VAL A 335 10.56 -23.91 25.49
CA VAL A 335 11.39 -23.21 26.51
C VAL A 335 10.57 -22.56 27.62
N ILE A 336 9.46 -21.90 27.27
CA ILE A 336 8.60 -21.22 28.27
C ILE A 336 7.82 -22.23 29.11
N PRO A 337 7.05 -23.17 28.54
CA PRO A 337 6.31 -24.12 29.36
C PRO A 337 7.20 -24.99 30.23
N ASP A 338 8.32 -25.51 29.71
CA ASP A 338 9.25 -26.35 30.47
C ASP A 338 9.91 -25.55 31.60
N GLY A 339 10.36 -24.32 31.31
CA GLY A 339 11.01 -23.48 32.32
C GLY A 339 10.07 -23.03 33.43
N LEU A 340 8.82 -22.68 33.13
CA LEU A 340 7.80 -22.33 34.12
C LEU A 340 7.37 -23.55 34.95
N ALA A 341 7.28 -24.72 34.34
CA ALA A 341 7.02 -25.97 35.06
C ALA A 341 8.17 -26.32 36.03
N ALA A 342 9.44 -26.09 35.63
CA ALA A 342 10.60 -26.25 36.52
C ALA A 342 10.57 -25.27 37.71
N LEU A 343 9.91 -24.09 37.55
CA LEU A 343 9.67 -23.16 38.66
C LEU A 343 8.40 -23.50 39.47
N GLY A 344 7.77 -24.66 39.22
CA GLY A 344 6.64 -25.17 39.96
C GLY A 344 5.26 -24.75 39.51
N ALA A 345 5.13 -24.06 38.36
CA ALA A 345 3.83 -23.69 37.79
C ALA A 345 3.18 -24.86 37.05
N MET A 346 1.84 -24.83 36.97
CA MET A 346 1.04 -25.73 36.14
C MET A 346 0.73 -25.00 34.81
N VAL A 347 1.48 -25.31 33.76
CA VAL A 347 1.36 -24.62 32.47
C VAL A 347 0.44 -25.41 31.53
N GLU A 348 -0.62 -24.77 31.05
CA GLU A 348 -1.50 -25.29 30.01
C GLU A 348 -1.23 -24.57 28.69
N VAL A 349 -0.84 -25.31 27.69
CA VAL A 349 -0.55 -24.79 26.34
C VAL A 349 -1.80 -24.94 25.47
N ALA A 350 -2.24 -23.82 24.88
CA ALA A 350 -3.31 -23.82 23.89
C ALA A 350 -2.76 -23.33 22.54
N THR A 351 -2.84 -24.18 21.52
CA THR A 351 -2.55 -23.77 20.14
C THR A 351 -3.68 -22.88 19.65
N VAL A 352 -3.36 -21.62 19.28
CA VAL A 352 -4.33 -20.64 18.85
C VAL A 352 -4.16 -20.21 17.39
N TYR A 353 -3.03 -20.53 16.75
CA TYR A 353 -2.82 -20.30 15.33
C TYR A 353 -1.71 -21.20 14.77
N ARG A 354 -1.69 -21.33 13.44
CA ARG A 354 -0.63 -21.99 12.68
C ARG A 354 -0.01 -21.04 11.68
N THR A 355 1.24 -21.29 11.39
CA THR A 355 1.94 -20.63 10.28
C THR A 355 2.07 -21.64 9.15
N VAL A 356 1.43 -21.34 8.02
CA VAL A 356 1.47 -22.20 6.83
C VAL A 356 2.12 -21.45 5.67
N ALA A 357 2.55 -22.19 4.65
CA ALA A 357 3.02 -21.58 3.41
C ALA A 357 1.89 -20.75 2.77
N SER A 358 2.25 -19.65 2.13
CA SER A 358 1.31 -18.84 1.36
C SER A 358 0.92 -19.57 0.07
N ASP A 359 -0.24 -19.24 -0.48
CA ASP A 359 -0.73 -19.66 -1.79
C ASP A 359 -0.12 -18.87 -2.96
N ARG A 360 0.80 -17.91 -2.67
CA ARG A 360 1.52 -17.13 -3.68
C ARG A 360 2.36 -18.02 -4.59
N ARG A 361 2.44 -17.63 -5.84
CA ARG A 361 3.16 -18.38 -6.88
C ARG A 361 4.30 -17.56 -7.44
N LYS A 362 5.37 -18.24 -7.84
CA LYS A 362 6.56 -17.57 -8.41
C LYS A 362 6.24 -16.74 -9.66
N GLU A 363 5.22 -17.12 -10.43
CA GLU A 363 4.76 -16.41 -11.62
C GLU A 363 4.31 -14.97 -11.35
N GLU A 364 3.98 -14.65 -10.10
CA GLU A 364 3.62 -13.28 -9.69
C GLU A 364 4.84 -12.38 -9.48
N LEU A 365 5.95 -12.94 -9.00
CA LEU A 365 7.13 -12.16 -8.60
C LEU A 365 8.28 -12.29 -9.60
N GLU A 366 8.48 -13.46 -10.18
CA GLU A 366 9.61 -13.74 -11.08
C GLU A 366 9.69 -12.78 -12.29
N PRO A 367 8.59 -12.44 -12.99
CA PRO A 367 8.63 -11.46 -14.07
C PRO A 367 9.07 -10.07 -13.60
N LEU A 368 8.66 -9.65 -12.40
CA LEU A 368 9.06 -8.36 -11.84
C LEU A 368 10.57 -8.33 -11.54
N ILE A 369 11.11 -9.42 -11.03
CA ILE A 369 12.56 -9.55 -10.78
C ILE A 369 13.33 -9.53 -12.10
N ARG A 370 12.92 -10.33 -13.09
CA ARG A 370 13.57 -10.41 -14.42
C ARG A 370 13.56 -9.08 -15.16
N ASN A 371 12.49 -8.31 -15.03
CA ASN A 371 12.34 -6.99 -15.64
C ASN A 371 13.00 -5.85 -14.84
N GLY A 372 13.82 -6.18 -13.82
CA GLY A 372 14.51 -5.17 -13.00
C GLY A 372 13.59 -4.27 -12.17
N LYS A 373 12.37 -4.75 -11.86
CA LYS A 373 11.39 -4.00 -11.05
C LYS A 373 11.52 -4.26 -9.54
N VAL A 374 12.49 -5.10 -9.14
CA VAL A 374 12.80 -5.44 -7.75
C VAL A 374 14.25 -5.09 -7.47
N ASP A 375 14.47 -4.23 -6.49
CA ASP A 375 15.79 -3.83 -6.00
C ASP A 375 16.10 -4.42 -4.62
N ILE A 376 15.08 -4.65 -3.80
CA ILE A 376 15.24 -5.10 -2.41
C ILE A 376 14.20 -6.18 -2.10
N VAL A 377 14.63 -7.26 -1.43
CA VAL A 377 13.73 -8.25 -0.81
C VAL A 377 13.92 -8.21 0.70
N THR A 378 12.82 -8.08 1.46
CA THR A 378 12.86 -7.96 2.92
C THR A 378 12.41 -9.26 3.58
N PHE A 379 13.17 -9.73 4.58
CA PHE A 379 12.83 -10.90 5.39
C PHE A 379 12.77 -10.53 6.88
N THR A 380 11.69 -10.90 7.53
CA THR A 380 11.44 -10.57 8.95
C THR A 380 11.48 -11.79 9.88
N SER A 381 11.73 -12.97 9.35
CA SER A 381 11.93 -14.20 10.11
C SER A 381 12.63 -15.27 9.26
N PRO A 382 13.27 -16.28 9.86
CA PRO A 382 13.80 -17.43 9.10
C PRO A 382 12.75 -18.18 8.29
N SER A 383 11.53 -18.30 8.80
CA SER A 383 10.43 -18.96 8.08
C SER A 383 10.07 -18.26 6.77
N THR A 384 10.09 -16.91 6.75
CA THR A 384 9.85 -16.17 5.50
C THR A 384 10.93 -16.43 4.46
N VAL A 385 12.17 -16.69 4.87
CA VAL A 385 13.28 -17.06 3.95
C VAL A 385 13.04 -18.43 3.35
N PHE A 386 12.78 -19.45 4.19
CA PHE A 386 12.62 -20.82 3.70
C PHE A 386 11.40 -20.96 2.79
N HIS A 387 10.26 -20.40 3.18
CA HIS A 387 9.06 -20.42 2.32
C HIS A 387 9.22 -19.60 1.04
N PHE A 388 10.01 -18.52 1.05
CA PHE A 388 10.35 -17.81 -0.18
C PHE A 388 11.08 -18.73 -1.18
N ILE A 389 12.05 -19.50 -0.69
CA ILE A 389 12.78 -20.47 -1.52
C ILE A 389 11.87 -21.59 -2.01
N ASP A 390 10.99 -22.09 -1.15
CA ASP A 390 10.04 -23.13 -1.54
C ASP A 390 9.09 -22.65 -2.65
N ILE A 391 8.62 -21.41 -2.58
CA ILE A 391 7.76 -20.80 -3.62
C ILE A 391 8.54 -20.53 -4.90
N MET A 392 9.72 -19.92 -4.80
CA MET A 392 10.51 -19.54 -5.97
C MET A 392 11.22 -20.73 -6.65
N GLY A 393 11.40 -21.82 -5.89
CA GLY A 393 12.15 -23.00 -6.30
C GLY A 393 13.61 -22.95 -5.83
N ARG A 394 14.17 -24.12 -5.46
CA ARG A 394 15.53 -24.24 -4.87
C ARG A 394 16.65 -23.79 -5.81
N ASP A 395 16.42 -23.85 -7.12
CA ASP A 395 17.38 -23.43 -8.16
C ASP A 395 17.28 -21.94 -8.48
N PHE A 396 16.25 -21.25 -7.97
CA PHE A 396 16.09 -19.82 -8.17
C PHE A 396 17.17 -19.04 -7.43
N ARG A 397 17.77 -18.07 -8.11
CA ARG A 397 18.74 -17.15 -7.54
C ARG A 397 18.29 -15.71 -7.80
N LEU A 398 18.34 -14.89 -6.77
CA LEU A 398 18.15 -13.45 -6.92
C LEU A 398 19.31 -12.86 -7.76
N PRO A 399 19.03 -11.97 -8.71
CA PRO A 399 20.08 -11.26 -9.43
C PRO A 399 21.03 -10.52 -8.46
N PRO A 400 22.34 -10.45 -8.77
CA PRO A 400 23.34 -9.87 -7.83
C PRO A 400 23.07 -8.42 -7.41
N GLN A 401 22.34 -7.65 -8.23
CA GLN A 401 21.96 -6.28 -7.95
C GLN A 401 20.81 -6.18 -6.94
N VAL A 402 20.04 -7.24 -6.71
CA VAL A 402 18.95 -7.26 -5.74
C VAL A 402 19.52 -7.42 -4.33
N LYS A 403 19.25 -6.45 -3.47
CA LYS A 403 19.70 -6.46 -2.09
C LYS A 403 18.72 -7.23 -1.21
N ILE A 404 19.25 -7.86 -0.16
CA ILE A 404 18.45 -8.54 0.85
C ILE A 404 18.53 -7.76 2.16
N ALA A 405 17.37 -7.43 2.72
CA ALA A 405 17.25 -6.79 4.03
C ALA A 405 16.64 -7.80 5.04
N ALA A 406 17.43 -8.20 6.02
CA ALA A 406 17.01 -9.08 7.11
C ALA A 406 16.84 -8.28 8.41
N ILE A 407 15.74 -8.50 9.14
CA ILE A 407 15.43 -7.75 10.37
C ILE A 407 16.46 -7.91 11.49
N GLY A 408 17.21 -9.00 11.49
CA GLY A 408 18.17 -9.29 12.55
C GLY A 408 19.08 -10.48 12.25
N PRO A 409 20.04 -10.78 13.15
CA PRO A 409 21.11 -11.75 12.88
C PRO A 409 20.60 -13.17 12.62
N VAL A 410 19.55 -13.62 13.29
CA VAL A 410 18.98 -14.96 13.10
C VAL A 410 18.38 -15.11 11.68
N THR A 411 17.67 -14.09 11.20
CA THR A 411 17.12 -14.07 9.84
C THR A 411 18.25 -13.95 8.81
N ALA A 412 19.26 -13.12 9.08
CA ALA A 412 20.43 -12.99 8.22
C ALA A 412 21.22 -14.30 8.11
N ALA A 413 21.35 -15.06 9.20
CA ALA A 413 21.97 -16.39 9.18
C ALA A 413 21.16 -17.39 8.33
N ALA A 414 19.82 -17.34 8.39
CA ALA A 414 18.95 -18.14 7.54
C ALA A 414 19.13 -17.80 6.04
N VAL A 415 19.23 -16.51 5.71
CA VAL A 415 19.53 -16.06 4.33
C VAL A 415 20.86 -16.62 3.83
N LYS A 416 21.92 -16.49 4.64
CA LYS A 416 23.25 -17.02 4.29
C LYS A 416 23.25 -18.55 4.09
N LYS A 417 22.49 -19.28 4.91
CA LYS A 417 22.35 -20.73 4.79
C LYS A 417 21.60 -21.16 3.53
N ALA A 418 20.73 -20.29 3.06
CA ALA A 418 19.90 -20.51 1.86
C ALA A 418 20.64 -20.23 0.53
N GLY A 419 21.84 -19.64 0.56
CA GLY A 419 22.67 -19.29 -0.62
C GLY A 419 22.33 -17.93 -1.17
#